data_4ee9114b8a9c6c7758da040dc2a0c2ed
#
_entry.id   4ee9114b8a9c6c7758da040dc2a0c2ed
#
_cell.length_a   1.000
_cell.length_b   1.000
_cell.length_c   1.000
_cell.angle_alpha   90.00
_cell.angle_beta   90.00
_cell.angle_gamma   90.00
#
_symmetry.space_group_name_H-M   'P 1'
#
loop_
_entity.id
_entity.type
_entity.pdbx_description
1 polymer ?
#
loop_
_entity_poly.entity_id
_entity_poly.type
_entity_poly.pdbx_seq_one_letter_code
_entity_poly.pdbx_strand_id
1 'polypeptide(L)'
;MSIKNWTVTTERVKNKDAGLAEYVSYLTSEKHKNHKNTKIYALFNSDAHKFLNKTIQETLAFDRENKKGGRKVESFGQSFNFILPPPHQISADQWAEISYDLLRVAHSELNIKSDLSRFVRACFVNVHEQSNPHVNIVIPRIFEKERLADLDRKNILAKLKQEFNLSVLKNCNIDHTHHNPKRTNVGARKRAHKHFSDKIIEDVDNASKIIIEAYEVSKSGLLAEQERKIKETELAQRELELANREYEIKQEKADLVLKKAKFGFLLKAFIDLKISLKKWVESVKTDSYLDKLASRKDVEEKANRIIDSDKSDNDDVVLVNDLIDSKVENLQKNGFNVNKNEFATNTKIKI
;
A
#
# COMPACT_ATOMS: atom_id res chain seq x y z
N MET A 1 1.78 6.39 27.93
CA MET A 1 1.41 5.00 28.34
C MET A 1 2.08 4.03 27.38
N SER A 2 2.79 3.04 27.90
CA SER A 2 3.41 1.99 27.07
C SER A 2 2.33 1.10 26.44
N ILE A 3 2.55 0.64 25.21
CA ILE A 3 1.68 -0.35 24.56
C ILE A 3 1.85 -1.67 25.31
N LYS A 4 0.81 -2.09 26.04
CA LYS A 4 0.81 -3.32 26.84
C LYS A 4 0.17 -4.53 26.14
N ASN A 5 0.08 -4.51 24.83
CA ASN A 5 -0.46 -5.62 24.04
C ASN A 5 0.53 -5.97 22.92
N TRP A 6 0.55 -7.24 22.52
CA TRP A 6 1.23 -7.62 21.29
C TRP A 6 0.64 -6.86 20.09
N THR A 7 1.46 -6.59 19.10
CA THR A 7 1.01 -5.87 17.89
C THR A 7 0.10 -6.74 17.06
N VAL A 8 -1.12 -6.29 16.85
CA VAL A 8 -2.08 -6.90 15.92
C VAL A 8 -2.55 -5.84 14.93
N THR A 9 -2.37 -6.10 13.65
CA THR A 9 -2.86 -5.24 12.57
C THR A 9 -3.90 -5.98 11.76
N THR A 10 -4.85 -5.25 11.22
CA THR A 10 -5.88 -5.80 10.31
C THR A 10 -6.16 -4.82 9.20
N GLU A 11 -6.41 -5.35 8.00
CA GLU A 11 -6.84 -4.54 6.85
C GLU A 11 -7.72 -5.36 5.90
N ARG A 12 -8.59 -4.66 5.21
CA ARG A 12 -9.35 -5.24 4.08
C ARG A 12 -8.40 -5.49 2.93
N VAL A 13 -8.44 -6.70 2.37
CA VAL A 13 -7.78 -6.96 1.09
C VAL A 13 -8.62 -6.29 0.01
N LYS A 14 -8.14 -5.18 -0.53
CA LYS A 14 -8.82 -4.39 -1.56
C LYS A 14 -8.70 -5.06 -2.94
N ASN A 15 -9.41 -4.51 -3.93
CA ASN A 15 -9.31 -4.89 -5.35
C ASN A 15 -9.79 -6.30 -5.69
N LYS A 16 -10.83 -6.77 -4.98
CA LYS A 16 -11.56 -8.02 -5.28
C LYS A 16 -10.63 -9.23 -5.42
N ASP A 17 -10.84 -10.02 -6.48
CA ASP A 17 -10.08 -11.22 -6.83
C ASP A 17 -8.61 -10.93 -7.15
N ALA A 18 -8.35 -9.91 -7.96
CA ALA A 18 -6.98 -9.54 -8.33
C ALA A 18 -6.16 -9.13 -7.10
N GLY A 19 -6.72 -8.31 -6.22
CA GLY A 19 -6.02 -7.90 -5.01
C GLY A 19 -5.87 -9.03 -4.00
N LEU A 20 -6.84 -9.95 -3.92
CA LEU A 20 -6.68 -11.14 -3.08
C LEU A 20 -5.55 -12.03 -3.59
N ALA A 21 -5.48 -12.26 -4.91
CA ALA A 21 -4.43 -13.05 -5.54
C ALA A 21 -3.05 -12.42 -5.33
N GLU A 22 -2.93 -11.11 -5.54
CA GLU A 22 -1.68 -10.36 -5.30
C GLU A 22 -1.25 -10.44 -3.83
N TYR A 23 -2.20 -10.28 -2.90
CA TYR A 23 -1.91 -10.33 -1.47
C TYR A 23 -1.46 -11.74 -1.03
N VAL A 24 -2.14 -12.80 -1.45
CA VAL A 24 -1.74 -14.17 -1.14
C VAL A 24 -0.41 -14.53 -1.79
N SER A 25 -0.15 -14.08 -3.02
CA SER A 25 1.14 -14.22 -3.67
C SER A 25 2.25 -13.51 -2.89
N TYR A 26 1.98 -12.30 -2.37
CA TYR A 26 2.89 -11.62 -1.46
C TYR A 26 3.18 -12.46 -0.22
N LEU A 27 2.15 -12.99 0.44
CA LEU A 27 2.29 -13.77 1.67
C LEU A 27 3.07 -15.08 1.49
N THR A 28 3.13 -15.63 0.28
CA THR A 28 3.80 -16.90 -0.02
C THR A 28 5.16 -16.75 -0.69
N SER A 29 5.50 -15.55 -1.16
CA SER A 29 6.72 -15.32 -1.92
C SER A 29 7.93 -15.01 -1.03
N GLU A 30 8.84 -15.95 -0.87
CA GLU A 30 10.13 -15.71 -0.19
C GLU A 30 11.05 -14.74 -0.94
N LYS A 31 10.83 -14.59 -2.26
CA LYS A 31 11.63 -13.71 -3.11
C LYS A 31 11.20 -12.24 -3.06
N HIS A 32 10.11 -11.93 -2.35
CA HIS A 32 9.64 -10.56 -2.26
C HIS A 32 10.66 -9.69 -1.51
N LYS A 33 10.88 -8.45 -1.99
CA LYS A 33 11.86 -7.51 -1.43
C LYS A 33 11.73 -7.25 0.08
N ASN A 34 10.54 -7.39 0.63
CA ASN A 34 10.26 -7.22 2.05
C ASN A 34 10.52 -8.50 2.88
N HIS A 35 10.77 -9.64 2.23
CA HIS A 35 10.98 -10.94 2.87
C HIS A 35 12.45 -11.33 2.90
N LYS A 36 13.35 -10.35 3.07
CA LYS A 36 14.78 -10.61 3.22
C LYS A 36 15.03 -11.50 4.44
N ASN A 37 15.62 -12.66 4.21
CA ASN A 37 15.90 -13.68 5.24
C ASN A 37 14.64 -14.15 6.00
N THR A 38 13.49 -14.18 5.33
CA THR A 38 12.23 -14.65 5.88
C THR A 38 11.97 -16.08 5.43
N LYS A 39 11.77 -16.98 6.38
CA LYS A 39 11.25 -18.32 6.10
C LYS A 39 9.73 -18.28 6.19
N ILE A 40 9.07 -18.80 5.18
CA ILE A 40 7.61 -18.78 5.08
C ILE A 40 7.10 -20.21 5.09
N TYR A 41 6.12 -20.50 5.94
CA TYR A 41 5.44 -21.79 5.94
C TYR A 41 3.96 -21.66 6.26
N ALA A 42 3.16 -22.54 5.67
CA ALA A 42 1.73 -22.60 5.88
C ALA A 42 1.36 -23.44 7.11
N LEU A 43 0.33 -23.04 7.84
CA LEU A 43 -0.28 -23.83 8.91
C LEU A 43 -1.56 -24.48 8.43
N PHE A 44 -2.02 -25.54 9.13
CA PHE A 44 -3.27 -26.27 8.88
C PHE A 44 -3.39 -26.80 7.43
N ASN A 45 -2.27 -27.11 6.79
CA ASN A 45 -2.23 -27.49 5.36
C ASN A 45 -2.90 -26.44 4.46
N SER A 46 -2.80 -25.14 4.84
CA SER A 46 -3.34 -24.05 4.05
C SER A 46 -2.66 -24.01 2.67
N ASP A 47 -3.48 -24.20 1.64
CA ASP A 47 -3.06 -24.13 0.24
C ASP A 47 -3.55 -22.83 -0.37
N ALA A 48 -2.62 -22.03 -0.87
CA ALA A 48 -2.89 -20.71 -1.44
C ALA A 48 -3.85 -20.78 -2.63
N HIS A 49 -3.66 -21.74 -3.54
CA HIS A 49 -4.50 -21.89 -4.73
C HIS A 49 -5.92 -22.35 -4.37
N LYS A 50 -6.04 -23.32 -3.46
CA LYS A 50 -7.36 -23.77 -2.97
C LYS A 50 -8.09 -22.64 -2.26
N PHE A 51 -7.40 -21.89 -1.41
CA PHE A 51 -7.98 -20.74 -0.72
C PHE A 51 -8.48 -19.68 -1.72
N LEU A 52 -7.63 -19.27 -2.67
CA LEU A 52 -8.00 -18.29 -3.69
C LEU A 52 -9.21 -18.73 -4.51
N ASN A 53 -9.15 -19.92 -5.09
CA ASN A 53 -10.22 -20.42 -5.93
C ASN A 53 -11.55 -20.51 -5.17
N LYS A 54 -11.54 -21.06 -3.96
CA LYS A 54 -12.73 -21.17 -3.15
C LYS A 54 -13.29 -19.81 -2.75
N THR A 55 -12.47 -18.91 -2.25
CA THR A 55 -12.89 -17.58 -1.82
C THR A 55 -13.46 -16.76 -2.97
N ILE A 56 -12.81 -16.78 -4.13
CA ILE A 56 -13.28 -16.09 -5.33
C ILE A 56 -14.61 -16.68 -5.79
N GLN A 57 -14.71 -17.99 -5.93
CA GLN A 57 -15.95 -18.67 -6.37
C GLN A 57 -17.12 -18.39 -5.44
N GLU A 58 -16.93 -18.52 -4.12
CA GLU A 58 -17.98 -18.24 -3.13
C GLU A 58 -18.42 -16.78 -3.16
N THR A 59 -17.47 -15.84 -3.30
CA THR A 59 -17.80 -14.42 -3.34
C THR A 59 -18.54 -14.02 -4.62
N LEU A 60 -18.12 -14.54 -5.77
CA LEU A 60 -18.81 -14.28 -7.05
C LEU A 60 -20.19 -14.94 -7.08
N ALA A 61 -20.33 -16.15 -6.51
CA ALA A 61 -21.62 -16.81 -6.37
C ALA A 61 -22.55 -16.00 -5.46
N PHE A 62 -22.06 -15.53 -4.32
CA PHE A 62 -22.81 -14.66 -3.42
C PHE A 62 -23.31 -13.39 -4.12
N ASP A 63 -22.44 -12.68 -4.84
CA ASP A 63 -22.82 -11.47 -5.58
C ASP A 63 -23.84 -11.74 -6.69
N ARG A 64 -23.76 -12.91 -7.35
CA ARG A 64 -24.72 -13.33 -8.39
C ARG A 64 -26.09 -13.69 -7.81
N GLU A 65 -26.09 -14.35 -6.66
CA GLU A 65 -27.32 -14.80 -5.99
C GLU A 65 -28.02 -13.64 -5.24
N ASN A 66 -27.34 -12.53 -5.03
CA ASN A 66 -27.88 -11.37 -4.31
C ASN A 66 -28.95 -10.62 -5.12
N LYS A 67 -30.23 -10.98 -4.90
CA LYS A 67 -31.39 -10.34 -5.54
C LYS A 67 -31.84 -9.04 -4.84
N LYS A 68 -31.29 -8.71 -3.67
CA LYS A 68 -31.71 -7.55 -2.88
C LYS A 68 -31.08 -6.23 -3.37
N GLY A 69 -30.24 -6.28 -4.39
CA GLY A 69 -29.47 -5.10 -4.84
C GLY A 69 -28.35 -4.73 -3.87
N GLY A 70 -27.74 -3.57 -4.08
CA GLY A 70 -26.63 -3.09 -3.26
C GLY A 70 -25.27 -3.23 -3.94
N ARG A 71 -24.22 -2.72 -3.29
CA ARG A 71 -22.87 -2.81 -3.83
C ARG A 71 -22.35 -4.24 -3.78
N LYS A 72 -21.71 -4.65 -4.86
CA LYS A 72 -20.95 -5.89 -4.91
C LYS A 72 -19.88 -5.93 -3.82
N VAL A 73 -19.41 -7.13 -3.50
CA VAL A 73 -18.35 -7.29 -2.50
C VAL A 73 -17.04 -6.72 -3.06
N GLU A 74 -16.53 -5.65 -2.46
CA GLU A 74 -15.30 -4.96 -2.88
C GLU A 74 -14.02 -5.58 -2.30
N SER A 75 -14.14 -6.29 -1.19
CA SER A 75 -13.03 -6.96 -0.51
C SER A 75 -13.39 -8.42 -0.31
N PHE A 76 -12.59 -9.33 -0.86
CA PHE A 76 -12.85 -10.77 -0.78
C PHE A 76 -12.25 -11.41 0.48
N GLY A 77 -11.30 -10.74 1.12
CA GLY A 77 -10.66 -11.21 2.33
C GLY A 77 -10.38 -10.11 3.34
N GLN A 78 -10.29 -10.50 4.61
CA GLN A 78 -9.80 -9.67 5.70
C GLN A 78 -8.51 -10.27 6.22
N SER A 79 -7.45 -9.49 6.25
CA SER A 79 -6.16 -9.88 6.78
C SER A 79 -6.02 -9.49 8.24
N PHE A 80 -5.42 -10.37 9.02
CA PHE A 80 -4.97 -10.13 10.39
C PHE A 80 -3.51 -10.58 10.52
N ASN A 81 -2.65 -9.71 11.04
CA ASN A 81 -1.26 -10.02 11.33
C ASN A 81 -1.03 -9.95 12.83
N PHE A 82 -0.54 -11.03 13.41
CA PHE A 82 -0.25 -11.15 14.82
C PHE A 82 1.26 -11.25 14.99
N ILE A 83 1.88 -10.22 15.57
CA ILE A 83 3.31 -9.98 15.53
C ILE A 83 3.91 -10.10 16.92
N LEU A 84 4.94 -10.93 17.06
CA LEU A 84 5.80 -10.97 18.25
C LEU A 84 7.05 -10.11 18.02
N PRO A 85 7.39 -9.23 18.95
CA PRO A 85 8.60 -8.44 18.83
C PRO A 85 9.86 -9.27 19.20
N PRO A 86 11.05 -8.88 18.71
CA PRO A 86 12.29 -9.46 19.21
C PRO A 86 12.44 -9.30 20.73
N PRO A 87 13.07 -10.23 21.43
CA PRO A 87 13.80 -11.40 20.92
C PRO A 87 12.95 -12.67 20.78
N HIS A 88 11.62 -12.58 20.91
CA HIS A 88 10.75 -13.74 20.98
C HIS A 88 10.74 -14.51 19.65
N GLN A 89 11.09 -15.81 19.74
CA GLN A 89 10.97 -16.78 18.68
C GLN A 89 10.22 -17.97 19.26
N ILE A 90 9.25 -18.50 18.52
CA ILE A 90 8.42 -19.62 18.94
C ILE A 90 8.36 -20.67 17.84
N SER A 91 8.05 -21.90 18.21
CA SER A 91 8.02 -23.04 17.26
C SER A 91 6.80 -22.97 16.32
N ALA A 92 6.86 -23.76 15.24
CA ALA A 92 5.73 -23.91 14.32
C ALA A 92 4.48 -24.46 15.02
N ASP A 93 4.65 -25.40 15.96
CA ASP A 93 3.54 -25.97 16.75
C ASP A 93 2.91 -24.90 17.64
N GLN A 94 3.71 -24.07 18.29
CA GLN A 94 3.20 -22.96 19.10
C GLN A 94 2.43 -21.94 18.23
N TRP A 95 2.92 -21.64 17.02
CA TRP A 95 2.17 -20.80 16.07
C TRP A 95 0.86 -21.46 15.64
N ALA A 96 0.85 -22.79 15.47
CA ALA A 96 -0.38 -23.50 15.13
C ALA A 96 -1.41 -23.43 16.26
N GLU A 97 -1.03 -23.66 17.51
CA GLU A 97 -1.92 -23.55 18.67
C GLU A 97 -2.46 -22.13 18.83
N ILE A 98 -1.60 -21.11 18.75
CA ILE A 98 -2.02 -19.71 18.80
C ILE A 98 -3.01 -19.39 17.68
N SER A 99 -2.71 -19.82 16.45
CA SER A 99 -3.57 -19.57 15.30
C SER A 99 -4.92 -20.26 15.42
N TYR A 100 -4.94 -21.46 15.98
CA TYR A 100 -6.17 -22.20 16.24
C TYR A 100 -7.04 -21.51 17.28
N ASP A 101 -6.45 -21.04 18.41
CA ASP A 101 -7.16 -20.28 19.44
C ASP A 101 -7.76 -18.99 18.85
N LEU A 102 -7.00 -18.26 18.03
CA LEU A 102 -7.46 -17.05 17.35
C LEU A 102 -8.63 -17.33 16.39
N LEU A 103 -8.54 -18.39 15.59
CA LEU A 103 -9.61 -18.78 14.66
C LEU A 103 -10.86 -19.26 15.42
N ARG A 104 -10.71 -19.93 16.55
CA ARG A 104 -11.79 -20.33 17.44
C ARG A 104 -12.55 -19.11 17.99
N VAL A 105 -11.82 -18.08 18.44
CA VAL A 105 -12.43 -16.83 18.90
C VAL A 105 -13.10 -16.09 17.73
N ALA A 106 -12.44 -15.99 16.57
CA ALA A 106 -13.05 -15.39 15.39
C ALA A 106 -14.35 -16.11 14.98
N HIS A 107 -14.35 -17.43 14.96
CA HIS A 107 -15.53 -18.25 14.65
C HIS A 107 -16.70 -17.95 15.61
N SER A 108 -16.42 -17.90 16.92
CA SER A 108 -17.43 -17.62 17.95
C SER A 108 -17.97 -16.18 17.83
N GLU A 109 -17.10 -15.19 17.73
CA GLU A 109 -17.51 -13.77 17.66
C GLU A 109 -18.23 -13.41 16.36
N LEU A 110 -17.98 -14.14 15.28
CA LEU A 110 -18.70 -14.01 14.01
C LEU A 110 -20.01 -14.79 13.98
N ASN A 111 -20.36 -15.53 15.04
CA ASN A 111 -21.54 -16.36 15.15
C ASN A 111 -21.68 -17.36 13.98
N ILE A 112 -20.55 -17.95 13.56
CA ILE A 112 -20.55 -18.92 12.46
C ILE A 112 -21.20 -20.21 12.92
N LYS A 113 -22.19 -20.68 12.15
CA LYS A 113 -23.03 -21.85 12.52
C LYS A 113 -22.39 -23.20 12.20
N SER A 114 -21.47 -23.20 11.24
CA SER A 114 -20.79 -24.43 10.82
C SER A 114 -19.65 -24.79 11.76
N ASP A 115 -19.13 -26.00 11.61
CA ASP A 115 -18.04 -26.49 12.43
C ASP A 115 -16.78 -25.63 12.32
N LEU A 116 -16.09 -25.42 13.43
CA LEU A 116 -14.83 -24.71 13.50
C LEU A 116 -13.81 -25.27 12.50
N SER A 117 -13.74 -26.58 12.34
CA SER A 117 -12.82 -27.25 11.41
C SER A 117 -13.04 -26.83 9.95
N ARG A 118 -14.29 -26.57 9.56
CA ARG A 118 -14.64 -26.06 8.21
C ARG A 118 -14.21 -24.62 8.04
N PHE A 119 -14.40 -23.81 9.07
CA PHE A 119 -13.95 -22.41 9.06
C PHE A 119 -12.43 -22.31 9.02
N VAL A 120 -11.69 -23.07 9.83
CA VAL A 120 -10.23 -23.12 9.82
C VAL A 120 -9.72 -23.46 8.42
N ARG A 121 -10.29 -24.48 7.76
CA ARG A 121 -9.93 -24.87 6.38
C ARG A 121 -10.32 -23.83 5.31
N ALA A 122 -11.22 -22.92 5.62
CA ALA A 122 -11.60 -21.83 4.72
C ALA A 122 -10.70 -20.61 4.86
N CYS A 123 -9.91 -20.51 5.92
CA CYS A 123 -8.95 -19.43 6.13
C CYS A 123 -7.59 -19.78 5.52
N PHE A 124 -6.82 -18.76 5.11
CA PHE A 124 -5.43 -18.93 4.73
C PHE A 124 -4.56 -18.48 5.90
N VAL A 125 -3.67 -19.38 6.36
CA VAL A 125 -2.82 -19.12 7.53
C VAL A 125 -1.39 -19.47 7.20
N ASN A 126 -0.50 -18.50 7.33
CA ASN A 126 0.94 -18.73 7.18
C ASN A 126 1.76 -17.93 8.19
N VAL A 127 2.98 -18.38 8.42
CA VAL A 127 3.94 -17.75 9.34
C VAL A 127 5.09 -17.19 8.52
N HIS A 128 5.48 -15.98 8.88
CA HIS A 128 6.71 -15.36 8.44
C HIS A 128 7.72 -15.36 9.60
N GLU A 129 8.69 -16.24 9.52
CA GLU A 129 9.77 -16.37 10.50
C GLU A 129 10.92 -15.44 10.10
N GLN A 130 11.00 -14.33 10.80
CA GLN A 130 11.97 -13.26 10.58
C GLN A 130 12.32 -12.58 11.92
N SER A 131 13.00 -11.44 11.89
CA SER A 131 13.34 -10.68 13.12
C SER A 131 12.13 -10.29 13.96
N ASN A 132 10.99 -10.03 13.33
CA ASN A 132 9.69 -9.83 13.96
C ASN A 132 8.75 -10.96 13.47
N PRO A 133 8.81 -12.16 14.08
CA PRO A 133 8.02 -13.29 13.62
C PRO A 133 6.53 -12.99 13.77
N HIS A 134 5.75 -13.40 12.78
CA HIS A 134 4.32 -13.15 12.80
C HIS A 134 3.55 -14.19 12.02
N VAL A 135 2.32 -14.41 12.44
CA VAL A 135 1.34 -15.18 11.70
C VAL A 135 0.37 -14.25 10.97
N ASN A 136 0.14 -14.58 9.71
CA ASN A 136 -0.86 -13.94 8.87
C ASN A 136 -2.07 -14.87 8.79
N ILE A 137 -3.25 -14.34 9.09
CA ILE A 137 -4.53 -15.03 8.94
C ILE A 137 -5.38 -14.23 7.97
N VAL A 138 -5.73 -14.82 6.84
CA VAL A 138 -6.66 -14.22 5.88
C VAL A 138 -7.99 -14.95 5.98
N ILE A 139 -9.01 -14.25 6.44
CA ILE A 139 -10.37 -14.77 6.58
C ILE A 139 -11.18 -14.31 5.36
N PRO A 140 -11.89 -15.23 4.65
CA PRO A 140 -12.77 -14.86 3.55
C PRO A 140 -13.93 -14.00 4.06
N ARG A 141 -14.36 -13.03 3.30
CA ARG A 141 -15.50 -12.17 3.69
C ARG A 141 -16.86 -12.79 3.39
N ILE A 142 -16.87 -13.76 2.52
CA ILE A 142 -18.02 -14.64 2.29
C ILE A 142 -17.62 -16.05 2.69
N PHE A 143 -18.41 -16.65 3.53
CA PHE A 143 -18.21 -18.02 3.97
C PHE A 143 -19.58 -18.72 4.04
N GLU A 144 -19.70 -19.86 3.37
CA GLU A 144 -20.94 -20.64 3.29
C GLU A 144 -22.18 -19.80 2.91
N LYS A 145 -22.02 -18.95 1.88
CA LYS A 145 -23.04 -18.01 1.38
C LYS A 145 -23.46 -16.90 2.35
N GLU A 146 -22.79 -16.77 3.47
CA GLU A 146 -23.02 -15.69 4.43
C GLU A 146 -21.89 -14.66 4.37
N ARG A 147 -22.26 -13.39 4.48
CA ARG A 147 -21.30 -12.30 4.55
C ARG A 147 -20.86 -12.09 6.00
N LEU A 148 -19.57 -12.24 6.26
CA LEU A 148 -18.95 -11.98 7.56
C LEU A 148 -18.78 -10.46 7.76
N ALA A 149 -19.89 -9.75 7.95
CA ALA A 149 -19.92 -8.28 8.00
C ALA A 149 -19.14 -7.72 9.18
N ASP A 150 -19.05 -8.48 10.27
CA ASP A 150 -18.48 -8.04 11.54
C ASP A 150 -16.94 -8.11 11.59
N LEU A 151 -16.28 -8.68 10.56
CA LEU A 151 -14.81 -8.74 10.46
C LEU A 151 -14.11 -7.39 10.60
N ASP A 152 -14.78 -6.30 10.26
CA ASP A 152 -14.22 -4.93 10.35
C ASP A 152 -14.50 -4.26 11.70
N ARG A 153 -15.30 -4.85 12.55
CA ARG A 153 -15.71 -4.23 13.81
C ARG A 153 -14.55 -4.21 14.80
N LYS A 154 -14.43 -3.08 15.50
CA LYS A 154 -13.41 -2.90 16.54
C LYS A 154 -13.50 -3.97 17.64
N ASN A 155 -14.71 -4.47 17.90
CA ASN A 155 -14.94 -5.52 18.89
C ASN A 155 -14.19 -6.81 18.55
N ILE A 156 -14.30 -7.31 17.33
CA ILE A 156 -13.56 -8.50 16.87
C ILE A 156 -12.07 -8.32 17.03
N LEU A 157 -11.54 -7.18 16.57
CA LEU A 157 -10.12 -6.89 16.72
C LEU A 157 -9.69 -6.84 18.19
N ALA A 158 -10.51 -6.28 19.07
CA ALA A 158 -10.23 -6.24 20.52
C ALA A 158 -10.19 -7.65 21.12
N LYS A 159 -11.16 -8.51 20.77
CA LYS A 159 -11.21 -9.92 21.20
C LYS A 159 -10.01 -10.71 20.69
N LEU A 160 -9.65 -10.56 19.42
CA LEU A 160 -8.48 -11.23 18.85
C LEU A 160 -7.16 -10.75 19.48
N LYS A 161 -7.05 -9.47 19.83
CA LYS A 161 -5.88 -8.96 20.60
C LYS A 161 -5.80 -9.57 21.98
N GLN A 162 -6.92 -9.66 22.67
CA GLN A 162 -6.99 -10.27 23.99
C GLN A 162 -6.63 -11.76 23.91
N GLU A 163 -7.20 -12.49 22.97
CA GLU A 163 -6.89 -13.91 22.77
C GLU A 163 -5.42 -14.12 22.39
N PHE A 164 -4.85 -13.25 21.53
CA PHE A 164 -3.44 -13.35 21.19
C PHE A 164 -2.54 -13.23 22.43
N ASN A 165 -2.83 -12.30 23.33
CA ASN A 165 -2.09 -12.18 24.58
C ASN A 165 -2.21 -13.45 25.44
N LEU A 166 -3.44 -13.98 25.58
CA LEU A 166 -3.72 -15.16 26.38
C LEU A 166 -3.10 -16.42 25.79
N SER A 167 -3.22 -16.61 24.49
CA SER A 167 -2.70 -17.78 23.80
C SER A 167 -1.16 -17.80 23.76
N VAL A 168 -0.52 -16.65 23.58
CA VAL A 168 0.96 -16.53 23.70
C VAL A 168 1.42 -16.82 25.12
N LEU A 169 0.74 -16.33 26.12
CA LEU A 169 1.06 -16.66 27.52
C LEU A 169 0.90 -18.16 27.79
N LYS A 170 -0.24 -18.72 27.38
CA LYS A 170 -0.58 -20.14 27.63
C LYS A 170 0.39 -21.09 26.92
N ASN A 171 0.66 -20.87 25.63
CA ASN A 171 1.37 -21.84 24.80
C ASN A 171 2.89 -21.59 24.76
N CYS A 172 3.35 -20.38 25.09
CA CYS A 172 4.74 -19.98 24.98
C CYS A 172 5.34 -19.53 26.32
N ASN A 173 4.54 -19.36 27.36
CA ASN A 173 4.93 -18.76 28.64
C ASN A 173 5.59 -17.38 28.50
N ILE A 174 5.10 -16.60 27.54
CA ILE A 174 5.58 -15.23 27.26
C ILE A 174 4.49 -14.24 27.64
N ASP A 175 4.76 -13.42 28.65
CA ASP A 175 3.83 -12.41 29.14
C ASP A 175 4.05 -11.07 28.45
N HIS A 176 3.00 -10.57 27.77
CA HIS A 176 3.01 -9.26 27.11
C HIS A 176 3.21 -8.09 28.09
N THR A 177 2.88 -8.25 29.38
CA THR A 177 3.03 -7.20 30.38
C THR A 177 4.50 -6.89 30.70
N HIS A 178 5.38 -7.84 30.48
CA HIS A 178 6.83 -7.69 30.65
C HIS A 178 7.52 -7.08 29.42
N HIS A 179 6.79 -6.93 28.31
CA HIS A 179 7.35 -6.36 27.10
C HIS A 179 7.51 -4.83 27.21
N ASN A 180 8.73 -4.36 26.99
CA ASN A 180 9.04 -2.94 26.88
C ASN A 180 9.21 -2.57 25.39
N PRO A 181 8.21 -1.93 24.77
CA PRO A 181 8.31 -1.55 23.37
C PRO A 181 9.40 -0.48 23.17
N LYS A 182 10.20 -0.63 22.13
CA LYS A 182 11.24 0.34 21.77
C LYS A 182 10.66 1.73 21.45
N ARG A 183 9.39 1.81 21.08
CA ARG A 183 8.66 3.05 20.80
C ARG A 183 7.35 3.05 21.59
N THR A 184 7.13 4.09 22.37
CA THR A 184 5.95 4.22 23.24
C THR A 184 4.72 4.79 22.54
N ASN A 185 4.89 5.48 21.44
CA ASN A 185 3.80 6.06 20.65
C ASN A 185 3.94 5.67 19.19
N VAL A 186 3.48 4.47 18.86
CA VAL A 186 3.29 4.09 17.46
C VAL A 186 1.93 4.61 17.04
N GLY A 187 1.89 5.80 16.44
CA GLY A 187 0.67 6.38 15.88
C GLY A 187 0.02 5.46 14.82
N ALA A 188 -1.13 5.86 14.29
CA ALA A 188 -1.77 5.15 13.19
C ALA A 188 -0.78 4.92 12.05
N ARG A 189 -0.84 3.71 11.44
CA ARG A 189 0.01 3.36 10.29
C ARG A 189 -0.10 4.45 9.23
N LYS A 190 0.99 5.15 8.98
CA LYS A 190 1.03 6.17 7.93
C LYS A 190 0.81 5.49 6.58
N ARG A 191 0.01 6.10 5.71
CA ARG A 191 -0.13 5.64 4.33
C ARG A 191 1.26 5.60 3.69
N ALA A 192 1.51 4.63 2.82
CA ALA A 192 2.83 4.43 2.21
C ALA A 192 3.41 5.73 1.62
N HIS A 193 2.60 6.49 0.90
CA HIS A 193 2.99 7.78 0.33
C HIS A 193 3.42 8.80 1.41
N LYS A 194 2.73 8.87 2.56
CA LYS A 194 3.08 9.78 3.66
C LYS A 194 4.37 9.36 4.37
N HIS A 195 4.61 8.03 4.46
CA HIS A 195 5.87 7.51 4.99
C HIS A 195 7.06 7.88 4.08
N PHE A 196 6.87 7.80 2.75
CA PHE A 196 7.88 8.21 1.78
C PHE A 196 8.11 9.73 1.81
N SER A 197 7.04 10.52 1.90
CA SER A 197 7.10 11.98 2.03
C SER A 197 7.87 12.41 3.28
N ASP A 198 7.54 11.81 4.43
CA ASP A 198 8.22 12.10 5.70
C ASP A 198 9.72 11.72 5.65
N LYS A 199 10.06 10.60 5.00
CA LYS A 199 11.45 10.18 4.82
C LYS A 199 12.25 11.14 3.96
N ILE A 200 11.64 11.67 2.91
CA ILE A 200 12.30 12.68 2.06
C ILE A 200 12.49 14.00 2.80
N ILE A 201 11.49 14.42 3.58
CA ILE A 201 11.66 15.61 4.42
C ILE A 201 12.84 15.39 5.37
N GLU A 202 12.94 14.22 6.00
CA GLU A 202 14.08 13.87 6.87
C GLU A 202 15.41 13.85 6.11
N ASP A 203 15.45 13.32 4.89
CA ASP A 203 16.64 13.27 4.04
C ASP A 203 17.03 14.68 3.57
N VAL A 204 16.05 15.53 3.24
CA VAL A 204 16.25 16.97 2.90
C VAL A 204 16.74 17.76 4.10
N ASP A 205 16.18 17.56 5.29
CA ASP A 205 16.61 18.22 6.53
C ASP A 205 18.07 17.85 6.89
N ASN A 206 18.42 16.57 6.72
CA ASN A 206 19.79 16.10 6.97
C ASN A 206 20.77 16.66 5.95
N ALA A 207 20.43 16.71 4.66
CA ALA A 207 21.24 17.33 3.63
C ALA A 207 21.40 18.85 3.86
N SER A 208 20.33 19.52 4.29
CA SER A 208 20.36 20.95 4.66
C SER A 208 21.28 21.21 5.85
N LYS A 209 21.29 20.35 6.87
CA LYS A 209 22.24 20.46 8.00
C LYS A 209 23.69 20.31 7.55
N ILE A 210 23.98 19.34 6.68
CA ILE A 210 25.32 19.15 6.11
C ILE A 210 25.77 20.39 5.33
N ILE A 211 24.84 21.01 4.56
CA ILE A 211 25.10 22.23 3.81
C ILE A 211 25.39 23.42 4.74
N ILE A 212 24.62 23.55 5.83
CA ILE A 212 24.83 24.63 6.82
C ILE A 212 26.15 24.44 7.55
N GLU A 213 26.47 23.22 8.00
CA GLU A 213 27.76 22.93 8.63
C GLU A 213 28.94 23.17 7.68
N ALA A 214 28.84 22.78 6.41
CA ALA A 214 29.86 23.06 5.39
C ALA A 214 30.04 24.56 5.15
N TYR A 215 28.96 25.35 5.20
CA TYR A 215 28.99 26.81 5.07
C TYR A 215 29.65 27.49 6.28
N GLU A 216 29.36 27.07 7.51
CA GLU A 216 29.92 27.61 8.73
C GLU A 216 31.44 27.35 8.84
N VAL A 217 31.87 26.15 8.46
CA VAL A 217 33.32 25.84 8.44
C VAL A 217 34.07 26.56 7.31
N SER A 218 33.39 26.82 6.17
CA SER A 218 33.99 27.57 5.09
C SER A 218 34.30 29.06 5.43
N LYS A 219 33.58 29.60 6.41
CA LYS A 219 33.81 30.96 6.95
C LYS A 219 35.08 31.08 7.77
N SER A 220 35.63 29.97 8.25
CA SER A 220 36.73 29.95 9.21
C SER A 220 38.10 29.45 8.69
N GLY A 221 38.22 29.05 7.41
CA GLY A 221 39.41 28.36 6.91
C GLY A 221 39.86 28.63 5.49
N LEU A 222 41.06 28.38 5.20
CA LEU A 222 41.89 28.57 4.00
C LEU A 222 41.28 28.18 2.65
N LEU A 223 41.58 28.94 1.58
CA LEU A 223 41.05 28.81 0.22
C LEU A 223 41.00 27.39 -0.37
N ALA A 224 41.98 26.55 -0.10
CA ALA A 224 42.04 25.18 -0.61
C ALA A 224 41.02 24.21 0.07
N GLU A 225 40.64 24.48 1.29
CA GLU A 225 39.63 23.76 2.03
C GLU A 225 38.22 24.22 1.64
N GLN A 226 38.08 25.46 1.20
CA GLN A 226 36.84 26.01 0.65
C GLN A 226 36.47 25.36 -0.70
N GLU A 227 37.42 25.20 -1.62
CA GLU A 227 37.16 24.55 -2.91
C GLU A 227 36.75 23.07 -2.77
N ARG A 228 37.37 22.38 -1.83
CA ARG A 228 37.04 20.99 -1.56
C ARG A 228 35.61 20.84 -0.98
N LYS A 229 35.22 21.72 -0.05
CA LYS A 229 33.89 21.72 0.57
C LYS A 229 32.79 22.21 -0.37
N ILE A 230 33.09 23.16 -1.25
CA ILE A 230 32.18 23.56 -2.34
C ILE A 230 31.89 22.35 -3.25
N LYS A 231 32.90 21.59 -3.62
CA LYS A 231 32.73 20.36 -4.41
C LYS A 231 31.92 19.28 -3.67
N GLU A 232 32.12 19.11 -2.38
CA GLU A 232 31.36 18.18 -1.56
C GLU A 232 29.89 18.62 -1.42
N THR A 233 29.66 19.93 -1.33
CA THR A 233 28.30 20.50 -1.26
C THR A 233 27.56 20.37 -2.61
N GLU A 234 28.29 20.61 -3.72
CA GLU A 234 27.76 20.40 -5.07
C GLU A 234 27.41 18.91 -5.34
N LEU A 235 28.22 18.00 -4.82
CA LEU A 235 27.93 16.54 -4.88
C LEU A 235 26.72 16.19 -4.04
N ALA A 236 26.62 16.70 -2.82
CA ALA A 236 25.45 16.46 -1.97
C ALA A 236 24.15 17.04 -2.55
N GLN A 237 24.23 18.23 -3.19
CA GLN A 237 23.09 18.79 -3.92
C GLN A 237 22.71 17.93 -5.12
N ARG A 238 23.68 17.41 -5.86
CA ARG A 238 23.43 16.50 -6.97
C ARG A 238 22.82 15.18 -6.53
N GLU A 239 23.28 14.63 -5.42
CA GLU A 239 22.69 13.42 -4.82
C GLU A 239 21.26 13.67 -4.33
N LEU A 240 21.00 14.85 -3.77
CA LEU A 240 19.67 15.28 -3.36
C LEU A 240 18.72 15.43 -4.57
N GLU A 241 19.20 16.06 -5.65
CA GLU A 241 18.43 16.19 -6.90
C GLU A 241 18.14 14.80 -7.52
N LEU A 242 19.11 13.89 -7.47
CA LEU A 242 18.92 12.52 -7.93
C LEU A 242 17.94 11.74 -7.04
N ALA A 243 18.03 11.89 -5.71
CA ALA A 243 17.11 11.28 -4.77
C ALA A 243 15.68 11.81 -4.96
N ASN A 244 15.52 13.11 -5.21
CA ASN A 244 14.23 13.70 -5.52
C ASN A 244 13.67 13.20 -6.86
N ARG A 245 14.51 13.06 -7.89
CA ARG A 245 14.11 12.45 -9.17
C ARG A 245 13.73 10.98 -9.04
N GLU A 246 14.51 10.22 -8.29
CA GLU A 246 14.16 8.81 -8.00
C GLU A 246 12.86 8.69 -7.21
N TYR A 247 12.59 9.65 -6.35
CA TYR A 247 11.33 9.67 -5.59
C TYR A 247 10.14 10.00 -6.48
N GLU A 248 10.24 11.03 -7.33
CA GLU A 248 9.17 11.33 -8.29
C GLU A 248 8.85 10.12 -9.16
N ILE A 249 9.88 9.43 -9.63
CA ILE A 249 9.73 8.19 -10.41
C ILE A 249 9.11 7.07 -9.55
N LYS A 250 9.46 6.96 -8.28
CA LYS A 250 8.87 5.94 -7.38
C LYS A 250 7.43 6.24 -7.01
N GLN A 251 7.09 7.50 -6.79
CA GLN A 251 5.69 7.93 -6.59
C GLN A 251 4.85 7.65 -7.84
N GLU A 252 5.34 8.05 -9.00
CA GLU A 252 4.67 7.77 -10.25
C GLU A 252 4.43 6.26 -10.47
N LYS A 253 5.43 5.43 -10.14
CA LYS A 253 5.29 3.98 -10.22
C LYS A 253 4.32 3.42 -9.17
N ALA A 254 4.33 3.94 -7.94
CA ALA A 254 3.42 3.51 -6.88
C ALA A 254 1.97 3.88 -7.19
N ASP A 255 1.74 5.09 -7.72
CA ASP A 255 0.43 5.54 -8.17
C ASP A 255 -0.08 4.70 -9.36
N LEU A 256 0.82 4.35 -10.27
CA LEU A 256 0.53 3.45 -11.37
C LEU A 256 0.15 2.04 -10.90
N VAL A 257 0.86 1.50 -9.91
CA VAL A 257 0.60 0.16 -9.34
C VAL A 257 -0.73 0.14 -8.59
N LEU A 258 -1.04 1.19 -7.81
CA LEU A 258 -2.31 1.31 -7.08
C LEU A 258 -3.51 1.33 -8.05
N LYS A 259 -3.36 2.03 -9.18
CA LYS A 259 -4.40 2.10 -10.21
C LYS A 259 -4.51 0.84 -11.05
N LYS A 260 -3.40 0.14 -11.28
CA LYS A 260 -3.40 -1.19 -11.90
C LYS A 260 -4.21 -2.19 -11.10
N ALA A 261 -4.08 -2.15 -9.79
CA ALA A 261 -4.84 -3.00 -8.89
C ALA A 261 -6.33 -2.66 -8.84
N LYS A 262 -6.70 -1.41 -9.14
CA LYS A 262 -8.10 -0.96 -9.09
C LYS A 262 -8.86 -1.28 -10.38
N PHE A 263 -8.24 -1.04 -11.53
CA PHE A 263 -8.88 -1.22 -12.85
C PHE A 263 -7.83 -1.38 -13.97
N GLY A 264 -7.64 -2.59 -14.47
CA GLY A 264 -6.69 -2.85 -15.55
C GLY A 264 -6.93 -2.01 -16.83
N PHE A 265 -8.18 -1.65 -17.08
CA PHE A 265 -8.54 -0.73 -18.15
C PHE A 265 -8.06 0.70 -17.88
N LEU A 266 -8.29 1.21 -16.66
CA LEU A 266 -7.89 2.57 -16.28
C LEU A 266 -6.37 2.72 -16.28
N LEU A 267 -5.64 1.70 -15.82
CA LEU A 267 -4.19 1.72 -15.88
C LEU A 267 -3.65 1.95 -17.28
N LYS A 268 -4.18 1.21 -18.26
CA LYS A 268 -3.75 1.38 -19.65
C LYS A 268 -4.06 2.79 -20.16
N ALA A 269 -5.25 3.30 -19.84
CA ALA A 269 -5.66 4.64 -20.23
C ALA A 269 -4.79 5.74 -19.58
N PHE A 270 -4.39 5.56 -18.30
CA PHE A 270 -3.45 6.48 -17.64
C PHE A 270 -2.04 6.42 -18.19
N ILE A 271 -1.56 5.24 -18.57
CA ILE A 271 -0.26 5.10 -19.28
C ILE A 271 -0.30 5.84 -20.59
N ASP A 272 -1.37 5.63 -21.37
CA ASP A 272 -1.54 6.28 -22.67
C ASP A 272 -1.59 7.82 -22.51
N LEU A 273 -2.33 8.33 -21.53
CA LEU A 273 -2.40 9.76 -21.21
C LEU A 273 -1.01 10.35 -20.83
N LYS A 274 -0.26 9.64 -20.01
CA LYS A 274 1.08 10.07 -19.58
C LYS A 274 2.07 10.15 -20.72
N ILE A 275 1.99 9.20 -21.65
CA ILE A 275 2.79 9.19 -22.88
C ILE A 275 2.43 10.41 -23.75
N SER A 276 1.13 10.69 -23.90
CA SER A 276 0.64 11.84 -24.68
C SER A 276 1.06 13.17 -24.06
N LEU A 277 0.96 13.31 -22.73
CA LEU A 277 1.45 14.49 -21.99
C LEU A 277 2.94 14.71 -22.17
N LYS A 278 3.75 13.66 -22.16
CA LYS A 278 5.19 13.77 -22.38
C LYS A 278 5.50 14.26 -23.78
N LYS A 279 4.82 13.74 -24.80
CA LYS A 279 4.94 14.20 -26.20
C LYS A 279 4.55 15.67 -26.35
N TRP A 280 3.46 16.07 -25.70
CA TRP A 280 3.02 17.46 -25.72
C TRP A 280 4.05 18.39 -25.04
N VAL A 281 4.58 18.03 -23.88
CA VAL A 281 5.66 18.79 -23.23
C VAL A 281 6.87 18.97 -24.12
N GLU A 282 7.29 17.92 -24.81
CA GLU A 282 8.41 18.01 -25.77
C GLU A 282 8.07 18.90 -26.98
N SER A 283 6.85 18.80 -27.54
CA SER A 283 6.41 19.67 -28.63
C SER A 283 6.31 21.15 -28.25
N VAL A 284 5.97 21.44 -26.99
CA VAL A 284 6.01 22.81 -26.44
C VAL A 284 7.43 23.36 -26.40
N LYS A 285 8.41 22.54 -26.01
CA LYS A 285 9.82 22.93 -25.95
C LYS A 285 10.47 23.13 -27.33
N THR A 286 10.01 22.39 -28.33
CA THR A 286 10.52 22.48 -29.72
C THR A 286 9.84 23.55 -30.55
N ASP A 287 8.82 24.24 -30.01
CA ASP A 287 8.03 25.32 -30.62
C ASP A 287 7.38 24.99 -31.97
N SER A 288 7.12 23.68 -32.22
CA SER A 288 6.44 23.21 -33.42
C SER A 288 4.92 23.34 -33.23
N TYR A 289 4.28 24.27 -33.93
CA TYR A 289 2.84 24.53 -33.81
C TYR A 289 1.94 23.33 -34.16
N LEU A 290 2.26 22.61 -35.24
CA LEU A 290 1.48 21.47 -35.70
C LEU A 290 1.60 20.29 -34.72
N ASP A 291 2.80 19.99 -34.24
CA ASP A 291 3.05 18.94 -33.26
C ASP A 291 2.42 19.26 -31.91
N LYS A 292 2.44 20.54 -31.51
CA LYS A 292 1.76 21.03 -30.30
C LYS A 292 0.26 20.83 -30.38
N LEU A 293 -0.38 21.14 -31.52
CA LEU A 293 -1.81 21.00 -31.71
C LEU A 293 -2.24 19.50 -31.75
N ALA A 294 -1.50 18.68 -32.47
CA ALA A 294 -1.78 17.25 -32.60
C ALA A 294 -1.60 16.51 -31.25
N SER A 295 -0.49 16.79 -30.55
CA SER A 295 -0.21 16.18 -29.24
C SER A 295 -1.17 16.66 -28.16
N ARG A 296 -1.67 17.90 -28.23
CA ARG A 296 -2.73 18.40 -27.35
C ARG A 296 -4.04 17.63 -27.53
N LYS A 297 -4.49 17.44 -28.78
CA LYS A 297 -5.71 16.64 -29.06
C LYS A 297 -5.60 15.21 -28.58
N ASP A 298 -4.43 14.60 -28.72
CA ASP A 298 -4.19 13.24 -28.20
C ASP A 298 -4.31 13.19 -26.68
N VAL A 299 -3.79 14.21 -25.96
CA VAL A 299 -3.96 14.33 -24.50
C VAL A 299 -5.43 14.47 -24.12
N GLU A 300 -6.19 15.34 -24.80
CA GLU A 300 -7.62 15.54 -24.56
C GLU A 300 -8.43 14.25 -24.75
N GLU A 301 -8.17 13.50 -25.82
CA GLU A 301 -8.85 12.22 -26.09
C GLU A 301 -8.56 11.18 -24.99
N LYS A 302 -7.30 11.06 -24.56
CA LYS A 302 -6.92 10.10 -23.51
C LYS A 302 -7.47 10.51 -22.13
N ALA A 303 -7.47 11.80 -21.81
CA ALA A 303 -8.05 12.32 -20.57
C ALA A 303 -9.56 12.04 -20.51
N ASN A 304 -10.29 12.38 -21.58
CA ASN A 304 -11.74 12.15 -21.64
C ASN A 304 -12.10 10.66 -21.58
N ARG A 305 -11.29 9.78 -22.17
CA ARG A 305 -11.49 8.33 -22.06
C ARG A 305 -11.42 7.82 -20.62
N ILE A 306 -10.62 8.43 -19.75
CA ILE A 306 -10.57 8.10 -18.32
C ILE A 306 -11.78 8.71 -17.62
N ILE A 307 -12.04 10.01 -17.84
CA ILE A 307 -13.11 10.78 -17.18
C ILE A 307 -14.49 10.20 -17.50
N ASP A 308 -14.71 9.84 -18.77
CA ASP A 308 -15.99 9.32 -19.26
C ASP A 308 -16.16 7.81 -19.01
N SER A 309 -15.14 7.14 -18.46
CA SER A 309 -15.24 5.73 -18.14
C SER A 309 -16.23 5.47 -17.02
N ASP A 310 -17.15 4.53 -17.21
CA ASP A 310 -18.06 4.05 -16.16
C ASP A 310 -17.33 3.47 -14.92
N LYS A 311 -16.04 3.21 -15.06
CA LYS A 311 -15.16 2.65 -14.02
C LYS A 311 -14.39 3.72 -13.26
N SER A 312 -14.41 4.99 -13.72
CA SER A 312 -13.76 6.11 -13.05
C SER A 312 -14.62 6.64 -11.90
N ASP A 313 -13.98 7.01 -10.81
CA ASP A 313 -14.60 7.77 -9.73
C ASP A 313 -14.10 9.23 -9.73
N ASN A 314 -14.62 10.03 -8.82
CA ASN A 314 -14.22 11.43 -8.70
C ASN A 314 -12.72 11.60 -8.43
N ASP A 315 -12.08 10.60 -7.78
CA ASP A 315 -10.66 10.62 -7.50
C ASP A 315 -9.84 10.44 -8.78
N ASP A 316 -10.33 9.65 -9.73
CA ASP A 316 -9.70 9.45 -11.04
C ASP A 316 -9.79 10.71 -11.90
N VAL A 317 -10.92 11.43 -11.84
CA VAL A 317 -11.11 12.71 -12.54
C VAL A 317 -10.16 13.78 -11.98
N VAL A 318 -10.09 13.88 -10.65
CA VAL A 318 -9.16 14.80 -9.96
C VAL A 318 -7.72 14.48 -10.38
N LEU A 319 -7.36 13.24 -10.47
CA LEU A 319 -6.01 12.79 -10.79
C LEU A 319 -5.60 13.05 -12.24
N VAL A 320 -6.54 12.94 -13.18
CA VAL A 320 -6.32 13.36 -14.59
C VAL A 320 -6.01 14.85 -14.64
N ASN A 321 -6.81 15.66 -13.94
CA ASN A 321 -6.61 17.11 -13.88
C ASN A 321 -5.27 17.48 -13.21
N ASP A 322 -4.95 16.85 -12.09
CA ASP A 322 -3.68 17.07 -11.37
C ASP A 322 -2.45 16.73 -12.22
N LEU A 323 -2.53 15.65 -13.02
CA LEU A 323 -1.46 15.27 -13.95
C LEU A 323 -1.25 16.33 -15.04
N ILE A 324 -2.32 16.84 -15.62
CA ILE A 324 -2.27 17.91 -16.63
C ILE A 324 -1.74 19.20 -16.01
N ASP A 325 -2.30 19.63 -14.88
CA ASP A 325 -1.96 20.84 -14.16
C ASP A 325 -0.48 20.86 -13.74
N SER A 326 0.01 19.78 -13.17
CA SER A 326 1.41 19.62 -12.78
C SER A 326 2.37 19.80 -13.96
N LYS A 327 2.02 19.36 -15.16
CA LYS A 327 2.84 19.53 -16.35
C LYS A 327 2.76 20.95 -16.92
N VAL A 328 1.59 21.57 -16.89
CA VAL A 328 1.40 22.96 -17.27
C VAL A 328 2.18 23.90 -16.35
N GLU A 329 2.05 23.74 -15.02
CA GLU A 329 2.81 24.53 -14.04
C GLU A 329 4.32 24.40 -14.19
N ASN A 330 4.81 23.17 -14.43
CA ASN A 330 6.23 22.93 -14.64
C ASN A 330 6.75 23.67 -15.88
N LEU A 331 5.98 23.67 -16.97
CA LEU A 331 6.33 24.41 -18.18
C LEU A 331 6.30 25.92 -17.94
N GLN A 332 5.29 26.44 -17.23
CA GLN A 332 5.20 27.85 -16.87
C GLN A 332 6.39 28.30 -16.00
N LYS A 333 6.79 27.50 -15.00
CA LYS A 333 7.97 27.75 -14.16
C LYS A 333 9.28 27.79 -14.96
N ASN A 334 9.33 27.05 -16.07
CA ASN A 334 10.48 27.05 -16.98
C ASN A 334 10.37 28.09 -18.12
N GLY A 335 9.44 29.05 -18.02
CA GLY A 335 9.31 30.19 -18.92
C GLY A 335 8.51 29.92 -20.20
N PHE A 336 7.85 28.78 -20.33
CA PHE A 336 6.99 28.48 -21.48
C PHE A 336 5.59 29.08 -21.28
N ASN A 337 5.09 29.78 -22.31
CA ASN A 337 3.75 30.37 -22.28
C ASN A 337 2.72 29.33 -22.66
N VAL A 338 2.19 28.61 -21.67
CA VAL A 338 1.12 27.62 -21.81
C VAL A 338 -0.01 27.92 -20.83
N ASN A 339 -1.26 27.74 -21.29
CA ASN A 339 -2.43 27.99 -20.47
C ASN A 339 -3.16 26.68 -20.13
N LYS A 340 -3.55 26.52 -18.88
CA LYS A 340 -4.37 25.41 -18.39
C LYS A 340 -5.65 25.23 -19.19
N ASN A 341 -6.31 26.33 -19.55
CA ASN A 341 -7.56 26.35 -20.31
C ASN A 341 -7.41 25.92 -21.79
N GLU A 342 -6.22 25.58 -22.22
CA GLU A 342 -6.01 25.03 -23.57
C GLU A 342 -6.56 23.60 -23.73
N PHE A 343 -6.71 22.85 -22.63
CA PHE A 343 -7.24 21.48 -22.68
C PHE A 343 -8.77 21.45 -22.49
N ALA A 344 -9.48 20.93 -23.49
CA ALA A 344 -10.91 20.64 -23.40
C ALA A 344 -11.15 19.26 -22.77
N THR A 345 -11.20 19.20 -21.45
CA THR A 345 -11.52 17.97 -20.71
C THR A 345 -12.94 18.00 -20.15
N ASN A 346 -13.63 16.85 -20.17
CA ASN A 346 -15.00 16.71 -19.64
C ASN A 346 -14.98 16.70 -18.10
N THR A 347 -14.86 17.88 -17.48
CA THR A 347 -14.73 18.04 -16.01
C THR A 347 -16.03 17.92 -15.24
N LYS A 348 -17.03 17.19 -15.72
CA LYS A 348 -18.27 16.97 -14.95
C LYS A 348 -17.97 16.03 -13.78
N ILE A 349 -17.98 16.58 -12.58
CA ILE A 349 -18.03 15.79 -11.35
C ILE A 349 -19.23 14.86 -11.43
N LYS A 350 -19.01 13.56 -11.45
CA LYS A 350 -20.10 12.57 -11.35
C LYS A 350 -20.70 12.71 -9.94
N ILE A 351 -21.88 13.31 -9.85
CA ILE A 351 -22.68 13.42 -8.63
C ILE A 351 -23.21 12.04 -8.24
#